data_3ed2e314ed6469ef58011f6a0c836564
#
_entry.id   3ed2e314ed6469ef58011f6a0c836564
#
_cell.length_a   1.000
_cell.length_b   1.000
_cell.length_c   1.000
_cell.angle_alpha   90.00
_cell.angle_beta   90.00
_cell.angle_gamma   90.00
#
_symmetry.space_group_name_H-M   'P 1'
#
loop_
_entity.id
_entity.type
_entity.pdbx_description
1 polymer ?
#
loop_
_entity_poly.entity_id
_entity_poly.type
_entity_poly.pdbx_seq_one_letter_code
_entity_poly.pdbx_strand_id
1 'polypeptide(L)'
;QIMHELNHTYRTVITIKNSYVAETVIAPIYNKHQVKQGYILMLLDVTEKAQQEKEKEQTIALLSTPILKIWDSVLAIPIFGNLTNERADRLLETILKKCVEERAEFFLLDLSSLSKIDESSGYYINKIGQSLRLIGTECFVVGVSPSLASSISKSNFHWTTYLHVQQAIQEIMARRGVSFSYIP
;
A
#
# COMPACT_ATOMS: atom_id res chain seq x y z
N GLN A 1 -23.80 17.26 -18.26
CA GLN A 1 -23.40 16.89 -19.64
C GLN A 1 -23.25 15.38 -19.85
N ILE A 2 -23.00 14.57 -18.80
CA ILE A 2 -22.83 13.10 -18.87
C ILE A 2 -24.18 12.36 -19.12
N MET A 3 -25.31 12.95 -18.79
CA MET A 3 -26.61 12.26 -18.82
C MET A 3 -27.21 12.02 -20.22
N HIS A 4 -26.74 12.68 -21.26
CA HIS A 4 -27.31 12.56 -22.60
C HIS A 4 -26.94 11.30 -23.38
N GLU A 5 -25.85 10.61 -22.99
CA GLU A 5 -25.28 9.46 -23.73
C GLU A 5 -25.42 8.10 -23.03
N LEU A 6 -26.01 8.05 -21.83
CA LEU A 6 -26.10 6.79 -21.08
C LEU A 6 -27.21 5.88 -21.69
N ASN A 7 -26.76 4.82 -22.35
CA ASN A 7 -27.65 3.74 -22.88
C ASN A 7 -27.70 2.51 -21.95
N HIS A 8 -26.93 2.52 -20.86
CA HIS A 8 -26.89 1.43 -19.88
C HIS A 8 -26.95 1.97 -18.44
N THR A 9 -27.24 1.09 -17.50
CA THR A 9 -27.22 1.44 -16.08
C THR A 9 -25.79 1.81 -15.65
N TYR A 10 -25.64 2.99 -15.07
CA TYR A 10 -24.39 3.50 -14.51
C TYR A 10 -24.47 3.48 -12.99
N ARG A 11 -23.42 2.99 -12.34
CA ARG A 11 -23.27 3.00 -10.86
C ARG A 11 -22.01 3.72 -10.48
N THR A 12 -22.10 4.58 -9.47
CA THR A 12 -20.94 5.27 -8.92
C THR A 12 -21.20 5.63 -7.45
N VAL A 13 -20.14 5.83 -6.72
CA VAL A 13 -20.20 6.34 -5.35
C VAL A 13 -19.79 7.81 -5.37
N ILE A 14 -20.60 8.66 -4.78
CA ILE A 14 -20.35 10.10 -4.70
C ILE A 14 -20.34 10.54 -3.23
N THR A 15 -19.51 11.54 -2.93
CA THR A 15 -19.53 12.21 -1.63
C THR A 15 -20.25 13.54 -1.75
N ILE A 16 -21.28 13.73 -0.94
CA ILE A 16 -22.13 14.93 -0.96
C ILE A 16 -21.76 15.79 0.27
N LYS A 17 -21.39 17.06 0.03
CA LYS A 17 -21.06 18.05 1.07
C LYS A 17 -20.04 17.55 2.12
N ASN A 18 -19.08 16.76 1.70
CA ASN A 18 -18.04 16.15 2.54
C ASN A 18 -18.55 15.31 3.75
N SER A 19 -19.83 15.00 3.80
CA SER A 19 -20.45 14.33 4.96
C SER A 19 -21.20 13.05 4.59
N TYR A 20 -21.81 13.00 3.43
CA TYR A 20 -22.63 11.87 3.02
C TYR A 20 -22.00 11.12 1.85
N VAL A 21 -21.92 9.81 1.98
CA VAL A 21 -21.50 8.91 0.89
C VAL A 21 -22.74 8.23 0.34
N ALA A 22 -23.01 8.47 -0.95
CA ALA A 22 -24.17 7.89 -1.62
C ALA A 22 -23.74 7.02 -2.78
N GLU A 23 -24.25 5.79 -2.84
CA GLU A 23 -24.23 4.99 -4.06
C GLU A 23 -25.33 5.51 -4.98
N THR A 24 -24.91 5.91 -6.18
CA THR A 24 -25.79 6.49 -7.20
C THR A 24 -25.95 5.49 -8.31
N VAL A 25 -27.19 5.16 -8.62
CA VAL A 25 -27.57 4.33 -9.77
C VAL A 25 -28.39 5.16 -10.72
N ILE A 26 -27.95 5.26 -11.98
CA ILE A 26 -28.67 5.96 -13.06
C ILE A 26 -29.02 4.90 -14.10
N ALA A 27 -30.31 4.72 -14.38
CA ALA A 27 -30.80 3.77 -15.38
C ALA A 27 -31.70 4.46 -16.37
N PRO A 28 -31.55 4.23 -17.68
CA PRO A 28 -32.45 4.75 -18.69
C PRO A 28 -33.80 4.00 -18.65
N ILE A 29 -34.90 4.74 -18.91
CA ILE A 29 -36.25 4.20 -19.01
C ILE A 29 -36.65 4.23 -20.47
N TYR A 30 -37.17 3.13 -20.95
CA TYR A 30 -37.65 2.98 -22.31
C TYR A 30 -39.18 2.69 -22.35
N ASN A 31 -39.86 3.18 -23.36
CA ASN A 31 -41.24 2.81 -23.59
C ASN A 31 -41.34 1.44 -24.31
N LYS A 32 -42.58 0.99 -24.57
CA LYS A 32 -42.86 -0.27 -25.28
C LYS A 32 -42.27 -0.32 -26.72
N HIS A 33 -41.95 0.83 -27.30
CA HIS A 33 -41.34 0.98 -28.61
C HIS A 33 -39.82 1.19 -28.57
N GLN A 34 -39.16 0.89 -27.44
CA GLN A 34 -37.72 1.06 -27.22
C GLN A 34 -37.25 2.53 -27.36
N VAL A 35 -38.14 3.49 -27.23
CA VAL A 35 -37.78 4.91 -27.21
C VAL A 35 -37.52 5.34 -25.80
N LYS A 36 -36.30 5.93 -25.55
CA LYS A 36 -35.91 6.42 -24.27
C LYS A 36 -36.81 7.55 -23.80
N GLN A 37 -37.43 7.38 -22.63
CA GLN A 37 -38.35 8.33 -22.02
C GLN A 37 -37.71 9.21 -20.96
N GLY A 38 -36.61 8.73 -20.36
CA GLY A 38 -35.94 9.43 -19.30
C GLY A 38 -34.96 8.55 -18.55
N TYR A 39 -34.68 8.94 -17.32
CA TYR A 39 -33.77 8.21 -16.43
C TYR A 39 -34.41 8.05 -15.05
N ILE A 40 -34.13 6.92 -14.40
CA ILE A 40 -34.31 6.74 -13.00
C ILE A 40 -32.98 7.06 -12.31
N LEU A 41 -33.00 7.90 -11.31
CA LEU A 41 -31.89 8.18 -10.41
C LEU A 41 -32.25 7.61 -9.03
N MET A 42 -31.45 6.67 -8.56
CA MET A 42 -31.55 6.12 -7.20
C MET A 42 -30.31 6.55 -6.44
N LEU A 43 -30.52 7.11 -5.24
CA LEU A 43 -29.49 7.46 -4.31
C LEU A 43 -29.67 6.60 -3.06
N LEU A 44 -28.68 5.78 -2.74
CA LEU A 44 -28.66 4.98 -1.52
C LEU A 44 -27.59 5.55 -0.59
N ASP A 45 -28.01 5.97 0.59
CA ASP A 45 -27.08 6.41 1.62
C ASP A 45 -26.27 5.21 2.13
N VAL A 46 -24.96 5.25 1.91
CA VAL A 46 -24.00 4.22 2.34
C VAL A 46 -22.95 4.81 3.28
N THR A 47 -23.25 5.96 3.90
CA THR A 47 -22.30 6.72 4.74
C THR A 47 -21.80 5.87 5.90
N GLU A 48 -22.68 5.21 6.64
CA GLU A 48 -22.28 4.34 7.75
C GLU A 48 -21.42 3.16 7.30
N LYS A 49 -21.78 2.54 6.18
CA LYS A 49 -21.02 1.41 5.62
C LYS A 49 -19.63 1.85 5.16
N ALA A 50 -19.53 2.98 4.47
CA ALA A 50 -18.27 3.56 4.03
C ALA A 50 -17.38 3.96 5.23
N GLN A 51 -18.00 4.46 6.30
CA GLN A 51 -17.31 4.85 7.52
C GLN A 51 -16.80 3.63 8.29
N GLN A 52 -17.60 2.57 8.42
CA GLN A 52 -17.20 1.31 9.04
C GLN A 52 -16.09 0.59 8.25
N GLU A 53 -16.14 0.61 6.92
CA GLU A 53 -15.05 0.07 6.09
C GLU A 53 -13.77 0.87 6.30
N LYS A 54 -13.83 2.19 6.31
CA LYS A 54 -12.68 3.06 6.56
C LYS A 54 -12.11 2.87 7.98
N GLU A 55 -12.95 2.72 8.99
CA GLU A 55 -12.54 2.44 10.37
C GLU A 55 -11.92 1.05 10.49
N LYS A 56 -12.47 0.04 9.82
CA LYS A 56 -11.86 -1.30 9.73
C LYS A 56 -10.50 -1.25 9.06
N GLU A 57 -10.38 -0.57 7.93
CA GLU A 57 -9.10 -0.39 7.25
C GLU A 57 -8.09 0.36 8.11
N GLN A 58 -8.52 1.41 8.83
CA GLN A 58 -7.67 2.14 9.76
C GLN A 58 -7.27 1.28 10.97
N THR A 59 -8.19 0.49 11.51
CA THR A 59 -7.91 -0.42 12.63
C THR A 59 -6.96 -1.54 12.21
N ILE A 60 -7.17 -2.13 11.05
CA ILE A 60 -6.23 -3.10 10.45
C ILE A 60 -4.87 -2.45 10.21
N ALA A 61 -4.84 -1.24 9.71
CA ALA A 61 -3.59 -0.49 9.48
C ALA A 61 -2.89 -0.10 10.80
N LEU A 62 -3.63 0.17 11.87
CA LEU A 62 -3.08 0.47 13.20
C LEU A 62 -2.60 -0.79 13.93
N LEU A 63 -3.29 -1.93 13.74
CA LEU A 63 -2.97 -3.20 14.40
C LEU A 63 -1.96 -4.06 13.62
N SER A 64 -1.67 -3.74 12.37
CA SER A 64 -1.03 -4.68 11.46
C SER A 64 0.11 -4.12 10.62
N THR A 65 1.05 -3.42 11.25
CA THR A 65 2.39 -3.37 10.66
C THR A 65 3.40 -3.84 11.72
N PRO A 66 3.33 -5.12 12.13
CA PRO A 66 4.29 -5.65 13.07
C PRO A 66 5.67 -5.65 12.41
N ILE A 67 6.63 -5.02 13.07
CA ILE A 67 8.03 -5.22 12.73
C ILE A 67 8.38 -6.62 13.18
N LEU A 68 8.73 -7.46 12.24
CA LEU A 68 9.06 -8.86 12.46
C LEU A 68 10.57 -9.00 12.64
N LYS A 69 11.00 -9.67 13.69
CA LYS A 69 12.38 -10.14 13.80
C LYS A 69 12.50 -11.43 13.00
N ILE A 70 13.21 -11.37 11.87
CA ILE A 70 13.40 -12.53 10.99
C ILE A 70 14.59 -13.35 11.46
N TRP A 71 15.63 -12.66 11.89
CA TRP A 71 16.86 -13.28 12.42
C TRP A 71 17.57 -12.29 13.35
N ASP A 72 18.70 -12.70 13.93
CA ASP A 72 19.50 -11.80 14.74
C ASP A 72 19.97 -10.60 13.93
N SER A 73 19.64 -9.40 14.44
CA SER A 73 19.90 -8.11 13.81
C SER A 73 19.25 -7.94 12.42
N VAL A 74 18.24 -8.76 12.07
CA VAL A 74 17.46 -8.64 10.82
C VAL A 74 16.00 -8.45 11.15
N LEU A 75 15.49 -7.27 10.80
CA LEU A 75 14.07 -6.93 10.96
C LEU A 75 13.39 -6.80 9.60
N ALA A 76 12.10 -7.01 9.57
CA ALA A 76 11.29 -6.79 8.38
C ALA A 76 9.95 -6.16 8.72
N ILE A 77 9.40 -5.44 7.74
CA ILE A 77 8.06 -4.89 7.83
C ILE A 77 7.35 -5.02 6.47
N PRO A 78 6.16 -5.63 6.43
CA PRO A 78 5.34 -5.61 5.24
C PRO A 78 4.56 -4.29 5.17
N ILE A 79 4.56 -3.63 4.01
CA ILE A 79 3.78 -2.41 3.78
C ILE A 79 2.49 -2.79 3.08
N PHE A 80 1.36 -2.50 3.73
CA PHE A 80 0.02 -2.73 3.19
C PHE A 80 -0.68 -1.41 2.89
N GLY A 81 -1.45 -1.37 1.80
CA GLY A 81 -2.30 -0.24 1.44
C GLY A 81 -1.53 1.07 1.20
N ASN A 82 -2.24 2.18 1.16
CA ASN A 82 -1.64 3.47 0.88
C ASN A 82 -0.81 4.01 2.04
N LEU A 83 0.35 4.59 1.73
CA LEU A 83 1.24 5.21 2.68
C LEU A 83 0.92 6.71 2.77
N THR A 84 -0.07 7.08 3.61
CA THR A 84 -0.37 8.49 3.88
C THR A 84 0.75 9.13 4.69
N ASN A 85 0.86 10.47 4.63
CA ASN A 85 1.88 11.23 5.34
C ASN A 85 1.94 10.88 6.84
N GLU A 86 0.79 10.92 7.51
CA GLU A 86 0.72 10.63 8.95
C GLU A 86 1.10 9.19 9.29
N ARG A 87 0.70 8.24 8.44
CA ARG A 87 1.05 6.84 8.62
C ARG A 87 2.53 6.60 8.39
N ALA A 88 3.09 7.23 7.37
CA ALA A 88 4.50 7.11 7.03
C ALA A 88 5.42 7.68 8.11
N ASP A 89 5.08 8.84 8.68
CA ASP A 89 5.87 9.44 9.75
C ASP A 89 5.83 8.60 11.03
N ARG A 90 4.66 8.10 11.43
CA ARG A 90 4.53 7.15 12.57
C ARG A 90 5.28 5.85 12.32
N LEU A 91 5.21 5.33 11.10
CA LEU A 91 5.92 4.13 10.71
C LEU A 91 7.43 4.32 10.80
N LEU A 92 7.93 5.43 10.27
CA LEU A 92 9.35 5.78 10.33
C LEU A 92 9.85 5.84 11.78
N GLU A 93 9.15 6.54 12.66
CA GLU A 93 9.51 6.64 14.08
C GLU A 93 9.56 5.26 14.75
N THR A 94 8.54 4.43 14.49
CA THR A 94 8.47 3.06 15.03
C THR A 94 9.61 2.18 14.52
N ILE A 95 9.92 2.27 13.22
CA ILE A 95 11.02 1.52 12.60
C ILE A 95 12.35 1.91 13.22
N LEU A 96 12.65 3.21 13.29
CA LEU A 96 13.93 3.68 13.82
C LEU A 96 14.13 3.28 15.28
N LYS A 97 13.09 3.45 16.10
CA LYS A 97 13.10 3.02 17.49
C LYS A 97 13.39 1.53 17.62
N LYS A 98 12.68 0.71 16.85
CA LYS A 98 12.84 -0.75 16.90
C LYS A 98 14.21 -1.22 16.40
N CYS A 99 14.74 -0.58 15.35
CA CYS A 99 16.08 -0.89 14.85
C CYS A 99 17.16 -0.61 15.88
N VAL A 100 17.05 0.50 16.61
CA VAL A 100 18.01 0.82 17.70
C VAL A 100 17.89 -0.16 18.87
N GLU A 101 16.65 -0.47 19.31
CA GLU A 101 16.39 -1.41 20.40
C GLU A 101 16.95 -2.82 20.10
N GLU A 102 16.74 -3.31 18.88
CA GLU A 102 17.17 -4.65 18.46
C GLU A 102 18.60 -4.67 17.86
N ARG A 103 19.26 -3.53 17.77
CA ARG A 103 20.57 -3.37 17.12
C ARG A 103 20.55 -3.95 15.70
N ALA A 104 19.55 -3.58 14.92
CA ALA A 104 19.35 -4.12 13.59
C ALA A 104 20.45 -3.66 12.63
N GLU A 105 21.14 -4.60 12.01
CA GLU A 105 22.10 -4.35 10.92
C GLU A 105 21.40 -4.29 9.57
N PHE A 106 20.34 -5.09 9.40
CA PHE A 106 19.55 -5.18 8.16
C PHE A 106 18.07 -4.99 8.44
N PHE A 107 17.42 -4.27 7.53
CA PHE A 107 15.99 -4.03 7.57
C PHE A 107 15.37 -4.34 6.20
N LEU A 108 14.40 -5.25 6.16
CA LEU A 108 13.67 -5.62 4.95
C LEU A 108 12.34 -4.84 4.90
N LEU A 109 12.18 -4.03 3.87
CA LEU A 109 10.94 -3.33 3.57
C LEU A 109 10.19 -4.13 2.50
N ASP A 110 9.13 -4.83 2.88
CA ASP A 110 8.39 -5.69 1.95
C ASP A 110 7.23 -4.91 1.31
N LEU A 111 7.32 -4.75 0.00
CA LEU A 111 6.36 -4.05 -0.84
C LEU A 111 5.48 -5.00 -1.65
N SER A 112 5.50 -6.30 -1.39
CA SER A 112 4.78 -7.32 -2.18
C SER A 112 3.27 -7.10 -2.23
N SER A 113 2.70 -6.46 -1.20
CA SER A 113 1.27 -6.13 -1.13
C SER A 113 0.89 -4.85 -1.90
N LEU A 114 1.87 -4.12 -2.44
CA LEU A 114 1.61 -2.90 -3.19
C LEU A 114 1.52 -3.20 -4.68
N SER A 115 0.45 -2.78 -5.32
CA SER A 115 0.28 -2.88 -6.78
C SER A 115 0.87 -1.69 -7.53
N LYS A 116 0.90 -0.52 -6.88
CA LYS A 116 1.46 0.73 -7.41
C LYS A 116 2.04 1.55 -6.27
N ILE A 117 3.04 2.36 -6.59
CA ILE A 117 3.58 3.40 -5.71
C ILE A 117 3.29 4.74 -6.37
N ASP A 118 2.57 5.61 -5.69
CA ASP A 118 2.43 7.00 -6.05
C ASP A 118 3.67 7.80 -5.63
N GLU A 119 3.74 9.04 -6.06
CA GLU A 119 4.89 9.92 -5.83
C GLU A 119 5.14 10.16 -4.34
N SER A 120 4.06 10.28 -3.55
CA SER A 120 4.13 10.48 -2.10
C SER A 120 4.65 9.23 -1.39
N SER A 121 4.14 8.05 -1.72
CA SER A 121 4.63 6.77 -1.17
C SER A 121 6.09 6.51 -1.52
N GLY A 122 6.51 6.84 -2.75
CA GLY A 122 7.91 6.76 -3.18
C GLY A 122 8.84 7.66 -2.35
N TYR A 123 8.41 8.90 -2.08
CA TYR A 123 9.12 9.81 -1.19
C TYR A 123 9.32 9.21 0.21
N TYR A 124 8.26 8.65 0.80
CA TYR A 124 8.34 8.08 2.15
C TYR A 124 9.19 6.82 2.23
N ILE A 125 9.12 5.95 1.24
CA ILE A 125 10.00 4.78 1.16
C ILE A 125 11.47 5.22 1.11
N ASN A 126 11.78 6.24 0.32
CA ASN A 126 13.12 6.82 0.29
C ASN A 126 13.53 7.42 1.65
N LYS A 127 12.64 8.17 2.30
CA LYS A 127 12.87 8.76 3.62
C LYS A 127 13.17 7.68 4.66
N ILE A 128 12.42 6.58 4.68
CA ILE A 128 12.66 5.44 5.58
C ILE A 128 14.06 4.88 5.36
N GLY A 129 14.41 4.53 4.14
CA GLY A 129 15.71 3.95 3.85
C GLY A 129 16.88 4.88 4.15
N GLN A 130 16.78 6.19 3.82
CA GLN A 130 17.80 7.17 4.19
C GLN A 130 17.97 7.26 5.70
N SER A 131 16.87 7.30 6.45
CA SER A 131 16.91 7.38 7.91
C SER A 131 17.52 6.13 8.54
N LEU A 132 17.21 4.94 8.01
CA LEU A 132 17.82 3.68 8.44
C LEU A 132 19.35 3.71 8.23
N ARG A 133 19.78 4.18 7.07
CA ARG A 133 21.22 4.31 6.77
C ARG A 133 21.94 5.24 7.73
N LEU A 134 21.30 6.32 8.19
CA LEU A 134 21.89 7.26 9.17
C LEU A 134 22.13 6.61 10.53
N ILE A 135 21.35 5.61 10.92
CA ILE A 135 21.54 4.86 12.16
C ILE A 135 22.38 3.57 11.97
N GLY A 136 22.97 3.39 10.78
CA GLY A 136 23.82 2.25 10.47
C GLY A 136 23.09 0.96 10.11
N THR A 137 21.78 1.02 9.84
CA THR A 137 20.98 -0.13 9.39
C THR A 137 20.87 -0.11 7.86
N GLU A 138 21.25 -1.19 7.20
CA GLU A 138 21.12 -1.33 5.75
C GLU A 138 19.69 -1.75 5.39
N CYS A 139 19.06 -1.01 4.47
CA CYS A 139 17.69 -1.27 4.02
C CYS A 139 17.68 -2.04 2.71
N PHE A 140 17.00 -3.19 2.69
CA PHE A 140 16.68 -3.95 1.50
C PHE A 140 15.19 -3.84 1.21
N VAL A 141 14.86 -3.54 -0.05
CA VAL A 141 13.47 -3.50 -0.51
C VAL A 141 13.15 -4.80 -1.22
N VAL A 142 12.12 -5.49 -0.77
CA VAL A 142 11.71 -6.79 -1.33
C VAL A 142 10.29 -6.73 -1.85
N GLY A 143 9.91 -7.70 -2.69
CA GLY A 143 8.57 -7.77 -3.26
C GLY A 143 8.32 -6.78 -4.39
N VAL A 144 9.38 -6.33 -5.07
CA VAL A 144 9.26 -5.38 -6.18
C VAL A 144 8.80 -6.11 -7.44
N SER A 145 7.49 -6.02 -7.74
CA SER A 145 6.92 -6.55 -8.98
C SER A 145 7.33 -5.73 -10.21
N PRO A 146 7.26 -6.26 -11.44
CA PRO A 146 7.57 -5.50 -12.65
C PRO A 146 6.73 -4.23 -12.81
N SER A 147 5.45 -4.26 -12.43
CA SER A 147 4.56 -3.10 -12.42
C SER A 147 5.00 -2.04 -11.42
N LEU A 148 5.46 -2.49 -10.25
CA LEU A 148 5.99 -1.62 -9.20
C LEU A 148 7.33 -1.01 -9.63
N ALA A 149 8.22 -1.80 -10.23
CA ALA A 149 9.51 -1.35 -10.74
C ALA A 149 9.37 -0.21 -11.77
N SER A 150 8.38 -0.30 -12.66
CA SER A 150 8.11 0.77 -13.64
C SER A 150 7.63 2.08 -13.02
N SER A 151 6.96 2.04 -11.87
CA SER A 151 6.56 3.25 -11.12
C SER A 151 7.71 3.82 -10.28
N ILE A 152 8.54 2.95 -9.71
CA ILE A 152 9.71 3.33 -8.89
C ILE A 152 10.83 3.93 -9.77
N SER A 153 11.02 3.44 -10.99
CA SER A 153 12.10 3.91 -11.89
C SER A 153 12.02 5.41 -12.23
N LYS A 154 10.87 6.03 -12.02
CA LYS A 154 10.65 7.47 -12.20
C LYS A 154 11.08 8.30 -10.97
N SER A 155 11.33 7.68 -9.84
CA SER A 155 11.81 8.31 -8.62
C SER A 155 13.29 7.98 -8.42
N ASN A 156 14.06 8.89 -7.80
CA ASN A 156 15.48 8.69 -7.45
C ASN A 156 15.64 7.57 -6.38
N PHE A 157 15.35 6.34 -6.77
CA PHE A 157 15.35 5.20 -5.88
C PHE A 157 16.68 4.44 -6.03
N HIS A 158 17.51 4.45 -4.99
CA HIS A 158 18.86 3.86 -5.00
C HIS A 158 19.02 2.77 -3.93
N TRP A 159 18.00 1.91 -3.80
CA TRP A 159 18.02 0.82 -2.82
C TRP A 159 18.36 -0.51 -3.47
N THR A 160 19.02 -1.38 -2.74
CA THR A 160 19.14 -2.78 -3.15
C THR A 160 17.77 -3.43 -3.10
N THR A 161 17.31 -3.91 -4.25
CA THR A 161 15.97 -4.46 -4.43
C THR A 161 16.01 -5.94 -4.77
N TYR A 162 15.05 -6.71 -4.24
CA TYR A 162 14.89 -8.12 -4.55
C TYR A 162 13.43 -8.42 -4.88
N LEU A 163 13.21 -9.41 -5.74
CA LEU A 163 11.85 -9.85 -6.06
C LEU A 163 11.22 -10.62 -4.88
N HIS A 164 12.03 -11.39 -4.15
CA HIS A 164 11.57 -12.23 -3.05
C HIS A 164 12.41 -12.01 -1.78
N VAL A 165 11.75 -12.09 -0.62
CA VAL A 165 12.39 -12.02 0.71
C VAL A 165 13.53 -13.02 0.83
N GLN A 166 13.35 -14.24 0.28
CA GLN A 166 14.36 -15.29 0.30
C GLN A 166 15.70 -14.85 -0.29
N GLN A 167 15.69 -14.10 -1.40
CA GLN A 167 16.90 -13.61 -2.04
C GLN A 167 17.65 -12.61 -1.15
N ALA A 168 16.90 -11.70 -0.50
CA ALA A 168 17.49 -10.76 0.44
C ALA A 168 18.11 -11.46 1.65
N ILE A 169 17.44 -12.49 2.18
CA ILE A 169 17.98 -13.29 3.29
C ILE A 169 19.24 -14.04 2.85
N GLN A 170 19.26 -14.64 1.67
CA GLN A 170 20.45 -15.32 1.13
C GLN A 170 21.64 -14.37 1.01
N GLU A 171 21.42 -13.15 0.53
CA GLU A 171 22.46 -12.12 0.46
C GLU A 171 22.98 -11.72 1.84
N ILE A 172 22.10 -11.51 2.82
CA ILE A 172 22.49 -11.20 4.22
C ILE A 172 23.33 -12.33 4.80
N MET A 173 22.94 -13.57 4.56
CA MET A 173 23.68 -14.74 5.06
C MET A 173 25.05 -14.84 4.40
N ALA A 174 25.12 -14.65 3.08
CA ALA A 174 26.39 -14.67 2.35
C ALA A 174 27.37 -13.62 2.88
N ARG A 175 26.89 -12.41 3.18
CA ARG A 175 27.71 -11.34 3.78
C ARG A 175 28.20 -11.66 5.18
N ARG A 176 27.45 -12.46 5.94
CA ARG A 176 27.84 -12.93 7.27
C ARG A 176 28.67 -14.21 7.25
N GLY A 177 28.99 -14.74 6.06
CA GLY A 177 29.75 -15.99 5.94
C GLY A 177 28.99 -17.22 6.43
N VAL A 178 27.64 -17.16 6.47
CA VAL A 178 26.77 -18.27 6.85
C VAL A 178 26.22 -18.92 5.61
N SER A 179 26.43 -20.22 5.43
CA SER A 179 25.84 -20.98 4.33
C SER A 179 24.65 -21.79 4.83
N PHE A 180 23.56 -21.81 4.05
CA PHE A 180 22.50 -22.82 4.24
C PHE A 180 23.03 -24.17 3.76
N SER A 181 23.26 -25.10 4.67
CA SER A 181 23.26 -26.49 4.29
C SER A 181 21.81 -26.99 4.27
N TYR A 182 21.30 -27.27 3.10
CA TYR A 182 20.04 -28.02 2.97
C TYR A 182 20.31 -29.41 3.54
N ILE A 183 19.71 -29.72 4.67
CA ILE A 183 19.64 -31.10 5.17
C ILE A 183 18.44 -31.71 4.45
N PRO A 184 18.65 -32.72 3.59
CA PRO A 184 17.57 -33.36 2.85
C PRO A 184 16.59 -34.09 3.75
#